data_e64886bcd8e23d5a45333c6d4f42c95c
#
_entry.id   e64886bcd8e23d5a45333c6d4f42c95c
#
_cell.length_a   1.000
_cell.length_b   1.000
_cell.length_c   1.000
_cell.angle_alpha   90.00
_cell.angle_beta   90.00
_cell.angle_gamma   90.00
#
_symmetry.space_group_name_H-M   'P 1'
#
loop_
_entity.id
_entity.type
_entity.pdbx_description
1 polymer ?
#
loop_
_entity_poly.entity_id
_entity_poly.type
_entity_poly.pdbx_seq_one_letter_code
_entity_poly.pdbx_strand_id
1 'polypeptide(L)'
;RNRDIKSKFNAGASVEQLADEYYLSCESIKKIIYSKKEVFTMEYECTLSSAQSFAKNGKLEEWVHTYLLSDGHNKDFSDGLKLFDRYFLGPVKMPLSLLTRCCGPEENMKWRINEEWFEKHVNELSEVLKKETDMPPLIVHYLIEDGKTEGEFELNDGNHRLEAYSRLGIEEYYVIIWITEKNEYDLFLSAYSQYFK
;
A
#
# COMPACT_ATOMS: atom_id res chain seq x y z
N ARG A 1 12.10 3.82 -25.12
CA ARG A 1 12.07 3.37 -26.50
C ARG A 1 10.67 2.87 -26.90
N ASN A 2 10.12 1.81 -26.32
CA ASN A 2 8.79 1.27 -26.73
C ASN A 2 7.64 2.27 -26.49
N ARG A 3 7.69 3.03 -25.37
CA ARG A 3 6.69 4.07 -25.07
C ARG A 3 6.74 5.23 -26.08
N ASP A 4 7.93 5.59 -26.51
CA ASP A 4 8.16 6.65 -27.48
C ASP A 4 7.66 6.25 -28.88
N ILE A 5 7.93 5.01 -29.32
CA ILE A 5 7.39 4.45 -30.57
C ILE A 5 5.85 4.49 -30.57
N LYS A 6 5.19 4.08 -29.48
CA LYS A 6 3.73 4.15 -29.36
C LYS A 6 3.21 5.60 -29.40
N SER A 7 3.91 6.53 -28.74
CA SER A 7 3.54 7.93 -28.73
C SER A 7 3.60 8.55 -30.13
N LYS A 8 4.67 8.30 -30.89
CA LYS A 8 4.83 8.79 -32.25
C LYS A 8 3.84 8.18 -33.23
N PHE A 9 3.53 6.88 -33.07
CA PHE A 9 2.49 6.24 -33.87
C PHE A 9 1.11 6.87 -33.62
N ASN A 10 0.77 7.13 -32.38
CA ASN A 10 -0.48 7.82 -32.04
C ASN A 10 -0.52 9.28 -32.52
N ALA A 11 0.63 9.89 -32.72
CA ALA A 11 0.79 11.21 -33.31
C ALA A 11 0.78 11.20 -34.86
N GLY A 12 0.58 10.02 -35.49
CA GLY A 12 0.39 9.88 -36.94
C GLY A 12 1.61 9.40 -37.74
N ALA A 13 2.70 8.98 -37.05
CA ALA A 13 3.85 8.39 -37.75
C ALA A 13 3.49 7.00 -38.31
N SER A 14 3.96 6.68 -39.54
CA SER A 14 3.75 5.37 -40.14
C SER A 14 4.66 4.29 -39.53
N VAL A 15 4.27 3.02 -39.71
CA VAL A 15 5.09 1.88 -39.26
C VAL A 15 6.46 1.87 -39.96
N GLU A 16 6.49 2.22 -41.23
CA GLU A 16 7.72 2.30 -42.04
C GLU A 16 8.65 3.40 -41.53
N GLN A 17 8.09 4.59 -41.28
CA GLN A 17 8.88 5.71 -40.70
C GLN A 17 9.49 5.34 -39.36
N LEU A 18 8.72 4.69 -38.49
CA LEU A 18 9.22 4.24 -37.19
C LEU A 18 10.23 3.11 -37.31
N ALA A 19 10.07 2.21 -38.29
CA ALA A 19 11.03 1.14 -38.58
C ALA A 19 12.39 1.72 -38.95
N ASP A 20 12.42 2.71 -39.83
CA ASP A 20 13.64 3.40 -40.25
C ASP A 20 14.26 4.22 -39.11
N GLU A 21 13.46 5.00 -38.39
CA GLU A 21 13.93 5.84 -37.28
C GLU A 21 14.56 5.05 -36.13
N TYR A 22 13.96 3.90 -35.78
CA TYR A 22 14.41 3.09 -34.63
C TYR A 22 15.30 1.90 -35.03
N TYR A 23 15.63 1.77 -36.33
CA TYR A 23 16.41 0.65 -36.86
C TYR A 23 15.82 -0.72 -36.48
N LEU A 24 14.51 -0.88 -36.66
CA LEU A 24 13.77 -2.09 -36.37
C LEU A 24 13.00 -2.57 -37.63
N SER A 25 12.69 -3.84 -37.69
CA SER A 25 11.79 -4.34 -38.74
C SER A 25 10.36 -3.82 -38.54
N CYS A 26 9.60 -3.63 -39.63
CA CYS A 26 8.19 -3.28 -39.56
C CYS A 26 7.37 -4.25 -38.68
N GLU A 27 7.73 -5.54 -38.68
CA GLU A 27 7.11 -6.53 -37.78
C GLU A 27 7.40 -6.25 -36.31
N SER A 28 8.64 -5.85 -35.99
CA SER A 28 9.01 -5.48 -34.61
C SER A 28 8.26 -4.23 -34.15
N ILE A 29 8.14 -3.23 -35.03
CA ILE A 29 7.34 -2.01 -34.76
C ILE A 29 5.86 -2.40 -34.55
N LYS A 30 5.27 -3.22 -35.44
CA LYS A 30 3.88 -3.70 -35.26
C LYS A 30 3.69 -4.45 -33.96
N LYS A 31 4.61 -5.32 -33.56
CA LYS A 31 4.58 -5.98 -32.25
C LYS A 31 4.58 -4.99 -31.10
N ILE A 32 5.37 -3.93 -31.17
CA ILE A 32 5.41 -2.89 -30.13
C ILE A 32 4.10 -2.10 -30.12
N ILE A 33 3.62 -1.64 -31.26
CA ILE A 33 2.42 -0.80 -31.40
C ILE A 33 1.16 -1.58 -31.00
N TYR A 34 1.01 -2.78 -31.57
CA TYR A 34 -0.17 -3.61 -31.37
C TYR A 34 -0.01 -4.64 -30.24
N SER A 35 1.17 -4.66 -29.55
CA SER A 35 1.21 -5.38 -28.30
C SER A 35 0.04 -4.87 -27.47
N LYS A 36 -1.01 -5.69 -27.33
CA LYS A 36 -1.99 -5.49 -26.26
C LYS A 36 -1.10 -5.24 -25.03
N LYS A 37 -1.30 -4.10 -24.32
CA LYS A 37 -1.03 -4.15 -22.89
C LYS A 37 -1.67 -5.48 -22.50
N GLU A 38 -0.88 -6.45 -22.10
CA GLU A 38 -1.46 -7.49 -21.27
C GLU A 38 -2.12 -6.66 -20.18
N VAL A 39 -3.45 -6.63 -20.22
CA VAL A 39 -4.23 -6.25 -19.05
C VAL A 39 -3.94 -7.42 -18.14
N PHE A 40 -2.81 -7.31 -17.43
CA PHE A 40 -2.60 -8.06 -16.22
C PHE A 40 -3.78 -7.61 -15.37
N THR A 41 -4.86 -8.36 -15.41
CA THR A 41 -5.88 -8.28 -14.38
C THR A 41 -5.12 -8.70 -13.14
N MET A 42 -4.63 -7.69 -12.40
CA MET A 42 -4.02 -7.95 -11.11
C MET A 42 -5.13 -8.54 -10.26
N GLU A 43 -5.02 -9.82 -10.01
CA GLU A 43 -5.93 -10.51 -9.12
C GLU A 43 -5.57 -10.07 -7.71
N TYR A 44 -6.56 -9.59 -6.99
CA TYR A 44 -6.38 -9.21 -5.59
C TYR A 44 -6.22 -10.47 -4.75
N GLU A 45 -5.22 -10.45 -3.89
CA GLU A 45 -5.01 -11.40 -2.81
C GLU A 45 -4.74 -10.65 -1.51
N CYS A 46 -5.12 -11.25 -0.38
CA CYS A 46 -4.88 -10.69 0.96
C CYS A 46 -3.42 -10.93 1.39
N THR A 47 -2.45 -10.45 0.59
CA THR A 47 -1.01 -10.68 0.78
C THR A 47 -0.19 -9.41 0.57
N LEU A 48 1.02 -9.38 1.14
CA LEU A 48 2.00 -8.35 0.88
C LEU A 48 2.42 -8.32 -0.60
N SER A 49 2.64 -9.49 -1.20
CA SER A 49 3.04 -9.62 -2.61
C SER A 49 2.00 -9.00 -3.55
N SER A 50 0.71 -9.21 -3.28
CA SER A 50 -0.39 -8.57 -4.02
C SER A 50 -0.36 -7.06 -3.85
N ALA A 51 -0.26 -6.55 -2.61
CA ALA A 51 -0.18 -5.11 -2.34
C ALA A 51 1.01 -4.45 -3.07
N GLN A 52 2.18 -5.08 -3.07
CA GLN A 52 3.37 -4.61 -3.79
C GLN A 52 3.17 -4.60 -5.31
N SER A 53 2.47 -5.60 -5.85
CA SER A 53 2.13 -5.65 -7.27
C SER A 53 1.22 -4.49 -7.67
N PHE A 54 0.19 -4.21 -6.89
CA PHE A 54 -0.70 -3.07 -7.11
C PHE A 54 0.06 -1.73 -7.00
N ALA A 55 0.92 -1.58 -5.98
CA ALA A 55 1.75 -0.38 -5.82
C ALA A 55 2.65 -0.10 -7.03
N LYS A 56 3.35 -1.11 -7.55
CA LYS A 56 4.20 -1.01 -8.76
C LYS A 56 3.43 -0.56 -10.00
N ASN A 57 2.13 -0.80 -10.04
CA ASN A 57 1.26 -0.39 -11.13
C ASN A 57 0.47 0.91 -10.85
N GLY A 58 0.78 1.61 -9.76
CA GLY A 58 0.11 2.86 -9.37
C GLY A 58 -1.34 2.67 -8.91
N LYS A 59 -1.68 1.50 -8.36
CA LYS A 59 -3.02 1.11 -7.96
C LYS A 59 -3.11 0.73 -6.47
N LEU A 60 -2.21 1.26 -5.65
CA LEU A 60 -2.16 0.93 -4.23
C LEU A 60 -3.47 1.25 -3.50
N GLU A 61 -4.08 2.38 -3.81
CA GLU A 61 -5.39 2.77 -3.29
C GLU A 61 -6.49 1.76 -3.63
N GLU A 62 -6.50 1.24 -4.89
CA GLU A 62 -7.43 0.19 -5.32
C GLU A 62 -7.27 -1.08 -4.46
N TRP A 63 -6.02 -1.47 -4.18
CA TRP A 63 -5.74 -2.60 -3.29
C TRP A 63 -6.27 -2.36 -1.86
N VAL A 64 -5.99 -1.18 -1.27
CA VAL A 64 -6.44 -0.82 0.07
C VAL A 64 -7.96 -0.91 0.20
N HIS A 65 -8.68 -0.33 -0.75
CA HIS A 65 -10.15 -0.40 -0.74
C HIS A 65 -10.68 -1.81 -0.93
N THR A 66 -10.05 -2.61 -1.81
CA THR A 66 -10.45 -4.00 -2.02
C THR A 66 -10.21 -4.81 -0.75
N TYR A 67 -9.05 -4.66 -0.10
CA TYR A 67 -8.74 -5.30 1.17
C TYR A 67 -9.75 -4.94 2.26
N LEU A 68 -10.02 -3.64 2.47
CA LEU A 68 -10.93 -3.18 3.51
C LEU A 68 -12.38 -3.67 3.30
N LEU A 69 -12.81 -3.84 2.05
CA LEU A 69 -14.15 -4.29 1.72
C LEU A 69 -14.30 -5.82 1.75
N SER A 70 -13.20 -6.57 1.61
CA SER A 70 -13.18 -8.03 1.64
C SER A 70 -12.63 -8.56 2.97
N ASP A 71 -11.33 -8.80 3.05
CA ASP A 71 -10.68 -9.49 4.17
C ASP A 71 -10.56 -8.61 5.44
N GLY A 72 -10.45 -7.29 5.26
CA GLY A 72 -10.41 -6.33 6.36
C GLY A 72 -11.76 -6.11 7.05
N HIS A 73 -12.86 -6.46 6.38
CA HIS A 73 -14.24 -6.29 6.86
C HIS A 73 -14.52 -4.90 7.49
N ASN A 74 -13.92 -3.86 6.93
CA ASN A 74 -13.99 -2.49 7.44
C ASN A 74 -14.47 -1.50 6.37
N LYS A 75 -15.75 -1.67 6.01
CA LYS A 75 -16.40 -0.81 5.02
C LYS A 75 -16.39 0.66 5.43
N ASP A 76 -16.65 0.95 6.70
CA ASP A 76 -16.73 2.34 7.19
C ASP A 76 -15.40 3.06 7.07
N PHE A 77 -14.29 2.37 7.30
CA PHE A 77 -12.96 2.92 7.07
C PHE A 77 -12.70 3.15 5.58
N SER A 78 -13.05 2.19 4.72
CA SER A 78 -12.94 2.37 3.27
C SER A 78 -13.76 3.55 2.76
N ASP A 79 -14.98 3.73 3.26
CA ASP A 79 -15.84 4.87 2.87
C ASP A 79 -15.28 6.20 3.42
N GLY A 80 -14.73 6.21 4.63
CA GLY A 80 -14.07 7.38 5.21
C GLY A 80 -12.83 7.81 4.44
N LEU A 81 -12.05 6.88 3.93
CA LEU A 81 -10.89 7.19 3.08
C LEU A 81 -11.28 7.88 1.77
N LYS A 82 -12.47 7.61 1.22
CA LYS A 82 -12.97 8.18 -0.04
C LYS A 82 -13.55 9.61 0.10
N LEU A 83 -13.70 10.11 1.31
CA LEU A 83 -14.28 11.45 1.52
C LEU A 83 -13.37 12.58 1.04
N PHE A 84 -12.07 12.35 0.95
CA PHE A 84 -11.06 13.32 0.51
C PHE A 84 -10.03 12.63 -0.37
N ASP A 85 -9.37 13.39 -1.24
CA ASP A 85 -8.17 12.92 -1.93
C ASP A 85 -7.06 12.64 -0.91
N ARG A 86 -6.39 11.50 -1.07
CA ARG A 86 -5.36 11.05 -0.13
C ARG A 86 -4.12 10.56 -0.85
N TYR A 87 -2.99 10.69 -0.19
CA TYR A 87 -1.75 10.06 -0.62
C TYR A 87 -1.66 8.67 -0.02
N PHE A 88 -1.41 7.66 -0.87
CA PHE A 88 -1.12 6.29 -0.44
C PHE A 88 0.32 5.94 -0.80
N LEU A 89 1.11 5.55 0.20
CA LEU A 89 2.54 5.29 0.08
C LEU A 89 2.87 3.88 0.57
N GLY A 90 3.84 3.25 -0.07
CA GLY A 90 4.28 1.90 0.29
C GLY A 90 3.80 0.81 -0.69
N PRO A 91 3.67 -0.46 -0.26
CA PRO A 91 4.09 -0.97 1.05
C PRO A 91 5.58 -0.77 1.29
N VAL A 92 5.92 -0.26 2.45
CA VAL A 92 7.29 0.02 2.86
C VAL A 92 7.59 -0.67 4.19
N LYS A 93 8.80 -1.23 4.32
CA LYS A 93 9.22 -1.89 5.56
C LYS A 93 9.69 -0.86 6.58
N MET A 94 9.07 -0.84 7.75
CA MET A 94 9.34 0.11 8.83
C MET A 94 9.45 -0.57 10.18
N PRO A 95 10.16 0.08 11.15
CA PRO A 95 10.12 -0.34 12.55
C PRO A 95 8.71 -0.25 13.12
N LEU A 96 8.21 -1.35 13.69
CA LEU A 96 6.87 -1.42 14.28
C LEU A 96 6.76 -0.57 15.57
N SER A 97 7.88 -0.25 16.19
CA SER A 97 7.95 0.66 17.35
C SER A 97 7.52 2.10 17.05
N LEU A 98 7.46 2.49 15.78
CA LEU A 98 6.94 3.80 15.37
C LEU A 98 5.41 3.86 15.36
N LEU A 99 4.73 2.72 15.38
CA LEU A 99 3.29 2.63 15.21
C LEU A 99 2.57 2.68 16.56
N THR A 100 1.53 3.50 16.64
CA THR A 100 0.64 3.58 17.80
C THR A 100 -0.69 2.91 17.46
N ARG A 101 -1.10 1.90 18.26
CA ARG A 101 -2.41 1.28 18.10
C ARG A 101 -3.52 2.26 18.43
N CYS A 102 -4.58 2.28 17.62
CA CYS A 102 -5.82 3.00 17.93
C CYS A 102 -6.90 2.11 18.53
N CYS A 103 -6.73 0.78 18.49
CA CYS A 103 -7.71 -0.20 18.95
C CYS A 103 -7.05 -1.27 19.82
N GLY A 104 -7.68 -1.57 20.95
CA GLY A 104 -7.19 -2.55 21.92
C GLY A 104 -8.03 -2.59 23.19
N PRO A 105 -7.66 -3.43 24.17
CA PRO A 105 -8.38 -3.54 25.45
C PRO A 105 -7.99 -2.43 26.45
N GLU A 106 -6.88 -1.72 26.23
CA GLU A 106 -6.32 -0.76 27.17
C GLU A 106 -7.21 0.48 27.31
N GLU A 107 -7.21 1.11 28.49
CA GLU A 107 -8.11 2.23 28.81
C GLU A 107 -7.87 3.48 27.95
N ASN A 108 -6.66 3.68 27.46
CA ASN A 108 -6.28 4.83 26.64
C ASN A 108 -6.51 4.61 25.14
N MET A 109 -7.04 3.46 24.71
CA MET A 109 -7.34 3.19 23.31
C MET A 109 -8.50 4.05 22.80
N LYS A 110 -8.34 4.60 21.61
CA LYS A 110 -9.38 5.35 20.88
C LYS A 110 -10.63 4.49 20.67
N TRP A 111 -10.41 3.20 20.34
CA TRP A 111 -11.43 2.20 20.17
C TRP A 111 -11.17 1.04 21.11
N ARG A 112 -11.86 1.05 22.27
CA ARG A 112 -11.71 0.02 23.26
C ARG A 112 -12.55 -1.21 22.89
N ILE A 113 -11.94 -2.38 22.97
CA ILE A 113 -12.58 -3.67 22.69
C ILE A 113 -12.41 -4.62 23.86
N ASN A 114 -13.21 -5.71 23.84
CA ASN A 114 -13.15 -6.72 24.89
C ASN A 114 -11.79 -7.42 24.91
N GLU A 115 -11.20 -7.55 26.11
CA GLU A 115 -9.86 -8.11 26.31
C GLU A 115 -9.79 -9.59 25.92
N GLU A 116 -10.75 -10.42 26.32
CA GLU A 116 -10.75 -11.86 26.00
C GLU A 116 -10.85 -12.09 24.49
N TRP A 117 -11.65 -11.26 23.82
CA TRP A 117 -11.79 -11.31 22.36
C TRP A 117 -10.49 -10.87 21.67
N PHE A 118 -9.86 -9.81 22.15
CA PHE A 118 -8.58 -9.32 21.62
C PHE A 118 -7.48 -10.38 21.77
N GLU A 119 -7.32 -10.91 22.98
CA GLU A 119 -6.34 -11.95 23.30
C GLU A 119 -6.51 -13.21 22.45
N LYS A 120 -7.75 -13.66 22.29
CA LYS A 120 -8.05 -14.80 21.42
C LYS A 120 -7.54 -14.58 20.00
N HIS A 121 -7.85 -13.42 19.39
CA HIS A 121 -7.47 -13.13 18.01
C HIS A 121 -5.94 -12.93 17.87
N VAL A 122 -5.29 -12.30 18.85
CA VAL A 122 -3.83 -12.16 18.85
C VAL A 122 -3.15 -13.53 18.91
N ASN A 123 -3.66 -14.45 19.73
CA ASN A 123 -3.11 -15.80 19.83
C ASN A 123 -3.32 -16.61 18.54
N GLU A 124 -4.50 -16.54 17.94
CA GLU A 124 -4.79 -17.18 16.64
C GLU A 124 -3.85 -16.64 15.54
N LEU A 125 -3.69 -15.31 15.45
CA LEU A 125 -2.77 -14.68 14.51
C LEU A 125 -1.30 -15.05 14.76
N SER A 126 -0.89 -15.16 16.02
CA SER A 126 0.47 -15.58 16.36
C SER A 126 0.79 -16.98 15.84
N GLU A 127 -0.19 -17.90 15.85
CA GLU A 127 0.00 -19.24 15.27
C GLU A 127 0.03 -19.22 13.73
N VAL A 128 -0.72 -18.32 13.09
CA VAL A 128 -0.67 -18.12 11.65
C VAL A 128 0.69 -17.54 11.24
N LEU A 129 1.14 -16.50 11.93
CA LEU A 129 2.41 -15.79 11.64
C LEU A 129 3.66 -16.66 11.78
N LYS A 130 3.61 -17.74 12.55
CA LYS A 130 4.72 -18.72 12.60
C LYS A 130 4.86 -19.55 11.33
N LYS A 131 3.82 -19.61 10.50
CA LYS A 131 3.75 -20.46 9.30
C LYS A 131 3.66 -19.64 8.01
N GLU A 132 3.01 -18.49 8.10
CA GLU A 132 2.72 -17.62 6.95
C GLU A 132 3.57 -16.36 7.01
N THR A 133 4.29 -16.08 5.94
CA THR A 133 5.21 -14.93 5.84
C THR A 133 4.70 -13.83 4.91
N ASP A 134 3.72 -14.13 4.07
CA ASP A 134 3.16 -13.17 3.10
C ASP A 134 1.83 -12.56 3.59
N MET A 135 1.84 -12.05 4.82
CA MET A 135 0.68 -11.38 5.40
C MET A 135 0.46 -10.00 4.77
N PRO A 136 -0.80 -9.52 4.70
CA PRO A 136 -1.08 -8.19 4.18
C PRO A 136 -0.38 -7.10 5.01
N PRO A 137 0.03 -5.99 4.39
CA PRO A 137 0.63 -4.86 5.11
C PRO A 137 -0.33 -4.26 6.14
N LEU A 138 0.22 -3.62 7.15
CA LEU A 138 -0.53 -2.81 8.10
C LEU A 138 -0.97 -1.51 7.42
N ILE A 139 -2.11 -0.92 7.80
CA ILE A 139 -2.59 0.35 7.24
C ILE A 139 -2.52 1.43 8.31
N VAL A 140 -1.78 2.49 8.01
CA VAL A 140 -1.33 3.49 8.99
C VAL A 140 -1.66 4.89 8.49
N HIS A 141 -2.19 5.74 9.36
CA HIS A 141 -2.33 7.16 9.14
C HIS A 141 -1.09 7.89 9.66
N TYR A 142 -0.43 8.66 8.81
CA TYR A 142 0.53 9.64 9.25
C TYR A 142 -0.17 10.99 9.38
N LEU A 143 -0.16 11.55 10.57
CA LEU A 143 -0.82 12.82 10.88
C LEU A 143 0.07 13.66 11.80
N ILE A 144 -0.13 14.97 11.73
CA ILE A 144 0.49 15.93 12.66
C ILE A 144 -0.64 16.54 13.49
N GLU A 145 -0.67 16.27 14.78
CA GLU A 145 -1.63 16.85 15.68
C GLU A 145 -1.41 18.37 15.82
N ASP A 146 -2.50 19.10 16.02
CA ASP A 146 -2.48 20.54 16.20
C ASP A 146 -1.48 20.97 17.31
N GLY A 147 -0.56 21.84 16.94
CA GLY A 147 0.49 22.34 17.83
C GLY A 147 1.74 21.44 17.96
N LYS A 148 1.77 20.29 17.29
CA LYS A 148 2.98 19.46 17.18
C LYS A 148 3.74 19.78 15.89
N THR A 149 5.05 19.53 15.92
CA THR A 149 5.95 19.67 14.75
C THR A 149 6.37 18.33 14.18
N GLU A 150 6.13 17.25 14.89
CA GLU A 150 6.47 15.88 14.51
C GLU A 150 5.17 15.10 14.27
N GLY A 151 5.16 14.30 13.21
CA GLY A 151 4.01 13.46 12.88
C GLY A 151 4.05 12.13 13.63
N GLU A 152 2.88 11.58 13.80
CA GLU A 152 2.64 10.29 14.45
C GLU A 152 2.08 9.28 13.46
N PHE A 153 2.31 7.99 13.73
CA PHE A 153 1.80 6.87 12.94
C PHE A 153 0.67 6.17 13.71
N GLU A 154 -0.56 6.54 13.43
CA GLU A 154 -1.74 5.85 13.99
C GLU A 154 -2.08 4.62 13.16
N LEU A 155 -2.05 3.44 13.78
CA LEU A 155 -2.41 2.18 13.14
C LEU A 155 -3.93 2.03 13.06
N ASN A 156 -4.50 2.15 11.85
CA ASN A 156 -5.94 2.07 11.64
C ASN A 156 -6.41 0.65 11.30
N ASP A 157 -5.57 -0.17 10.64
CA ASP A 157 -5.85 -1.58 10.40
C ASP A 157 -4.64 -2.46 10.71
N GLY A 158 -4.90 -3.60 11.35
CA GLY A 158 -3.89 -4.57 11.77
C GLY A 158 -3.49 -4.47 13.24
N ASN A 159 -4.32 -3.89 14.12
CA ASN A 159 -4.02 -3.75 15.55
C ASN A 159 -3.71 -5.08 16.25
N HIS A 160 -4.45 -6.16 15.94
CA HIS A 160 -4.16 -7.51 16.45
C HIS A 160 -2.85 -8.07 15.88
N ARG A 161 -2.56 -7.79 14.59
CA ARG A 161 -1.31 -8.22 13.94
C ARG A 161 -0.10 -7.52 14.54
N LEU A 162 -0.19 -6.22 14.82
CA LEU A 162 0.88 -5.49 15.48
C LEU A 162 1.21 -6.08 16.86
N GLU A 163 0.19 -6.40 17.66
CA GLU A 163 0.37 -7.04 18.96
C GLU A 163 1.00 -8.44 18.79
N ALA A 164 0.51 -9.24 17.85
CA ALA A 164 1.09 -10.55 17.56
C ALA A 164 2.55 -10.47 17.10
N TYR A 165 2.90 -9.50 16.25
CA TYR A 165 4.29 -9.24 15.85
C TYR A 165 5.16 -8.91 17.06
N SER A 166 4.69 -8.03 17.95
CA SER A 166 5.40 -7.67 19.19
C SER A 166 5.68 -8.91 20.05
N ARG A 167 4.70 -9.78 20.26
CA ARG A 167 4.86 -11.03 21.06
C ARG A 167 5.83 -12.02 20.41
N LEU A 168 5.93 -12.01 19.09
CA LEU A 168 6.85 -12.87 18.33
C LEU A 168 8.24 -12.25 18.17
N GLY A 169 8.49 -11.06 18.69
CA GLY A 169 9.77 -10.35 18.55
C GLY A 169 10.06 -9.88 17.13
N ILE A 170 9.03 -9.67 16.31
CA ILE A 170 9.15 -9.12 14.96
C ILE A 170 9.20 -7.59 15.09
N GLU A 171 10.36 -7.01 14.81
CA GLU A 171 10.62 -5.58 15.04
C GLU A 171 10.23 -4.70 13.85
N GLU A 172 10.18 -5.26 12.63
CA GLU A 172 9.89 -4.54 11.40
C GLU A 172 8.92 -5.30 10.51
N TYR A 173 7.98 -4.59 9.91
CA TYR A 173 7.08 -5.16 8.91
C TYR A 173 6.65 -4.10 7.89
N TYR A 174 5.91 -4.54 6.87
CA TYR A 174 5.45 -3.68 5.80
C TYR A 174 4.17 -2.92 6.19
N VAL A 175 4.17 -1.63 5.88
CA VAL A 175 3.04 -0.74 6.11
C VAL A 175 2.65 -0.02 4.83
N ILE A 176 1.36 0.24 4.68
CA ILE A 176 0.81 1.21 3.74
C ILE A 176 0.47 2.45 4.55
N ILE A 177 1.02 3.59 4.15
CA ILE A 177 0.80 4.86 4.83
C ILE A 177 -0.17 5.68 4.00
N TRP A 178 -1.20 6.22 4.63
CA TRP A 178 -2.09 7.20 4.01
C TRP A 178 -1.98 8.55 4.72
N ILE A 179 -2.09 9.63 3.94
CA ILE A 179 -1.94 11.02 4.38
C ILE A 179 -3.00 11.87 3.68
N THR A 180 -3.60 12.82 4.36
CA THR A 180 -4.62 13.70 3.77
C THR A 180 -4.02 15.02 3.32
N GLU A 181 -3.27 15.68 4.20
CA GLU A 181 -2.83 17.05 3.97
C GLU A 181 -1.49 17.08 3.22
N LYS A 182 -1.38 18.01 2.27
CA LYS A 182 -0.17 18.17 1.46
C LYS A 182 1.06 18.53 2.29
N ASN A 183 0.91 19.37 3.32
CA ASN A 183 1.98 19.74 4.22
C ASN A 183 2.50 18.54 5.04
N GLU A 184 1.60 17.67 5.51
CA GLU A 184 1.96 16.42 6.20
C GLU A 184 2.74 15.49 5.27
N TYR A 185 2.28 15.36 4.01
CA TYR A 185 2.96 14.58 3.00
C TYR A 185 4.40 15.06 2.75
N ASP A 186 4.59 16.39 2.62
CA ASP A 186 5.93 16.96 2.38
C ASP A 186 6.86 16.77 3.59
N LEU A 187 6.34 16.93 4.81
CA LEU A 187 7.07 16.66 6.04
C LEU A 187 7.42 15.18 6.20
N PHE A 188 6.45 14.30 5.89
CA PHE A 188 6.68 12.87 5.89
C PHE A 188 7.82 12.48 4.94
N LEU A 189 7.81 12.95 3.69
CA LEU A 189 8.87 12.64 2.73
C LEU A 189 10.24 13.19 3.19
N SER A 190 10.26 14.36 3.83
CA SER A 190 11.49 14.94 4.38
C SER A 190 12.09 14.08 5.48
N ALA A 191 11.26 13.55 6.38
CA ALA A 191 11.69 12.82 7.57
C ALA A 191 11.95 11.32 7.29
N TYR A 192 11.18 10.71 6.38
CA TYR A 192 11.11 9.24 6.22
C TYR A 192 11.48 8.74 4.83
N SER A 193 12.03 9.60 3.94
CA SER A 193 12.41 9.21 2.56
C SER A 193 13.39 8.02 2.50
N GLN A 194 14.17 7.76 3.56
CA GLN A 194 15.10 6.65 3.63
C GLN A 194 14.43 5.27 3.50
N TYR A 195 13.15 5.15 3.86
CA TYR A 195 12.40 3.89 3.75
C TYR A 195 11.91 3.60 2.33
N PHE A 196 12.00 4.56 1.40
CA PHE A 196 11.50 4.44 0.01
C PHE A 196 12.62 4.31 -1.03
N LYS A 197 13.82 3.96 -0.60
CA LYS A 197 15.00 3.79 -1.48
C LYS A 197 15.14 2.37 -1.98
#